data_18e1b1355c0519b155a2ddbd2d8ce722
#
_entry.id   18e1b1355c0519b155a2ddbd2d8ce722
#
_cell.length_a   1.000
_cell.length_b   1.000
_cell.length_c   1.000
_cell.angle_alpha   90.00
_cell.angle_beta   90.00
_cell.angle_gamma   90.00
#
_symmetry.space_group_name_H-M   'P 1'
#
loop_
_entity.id
_entity.type
_entity.pdbx_description
1 polymer ?
#
loop_
_entity_poly.entity_id
_entity_poly.type
_entity_poly.pdbx_seq_one_letter_code
_entity_poly.pdbx_strand_id
1 'polypeptide(L)'
;MATLLQDIKTQSDWIAKAFAADKLKLDYTIRSFIEIDKFFNKHSKDGKAVKGGRLTQNLGAIVFSLGSYVGQTIIKNVPGAVWQTDDNDPEGEITASVKLPDGTIILPMQRIMRRFQNGSEDAVYVYGHRITKDYINEPFDQSF
;
A
#
# COMPACT_ATOMS: atom_id res chain seq x y z
N MET A 1 -20.11 7.94 -13.33
CA MET A 1 -19.26 6.75 -13.07
C MET A 1 -17.93 7.19 -12.49
N ALA A 2 -17.49 6.55 -11.41
CA ALA A 2 -16.22 6.90 -10.78
C ALA A 2 -15.04 6.46 -11.65
N THR A 3 -14.00 7.31 -11.72
CA THR A 3 -12.74 6.93 -12.35
C THR A 3 -11.91 6.07 -11.40
N LEU A 4 -10.93 5.36 -11.96
CA LEU A 4 -10.01 4.56 -11.15
C LEU A 4 -9.28 5.43 -10.10
N LEU A 5 -8.88 6.65 -10.48
CA LEU A 5 -8.24 7.57 -9.54
C LEU A 5 -9.15 7.96 -8.38
N GLN A 6 -10.45 8.17 -8.65
CA GLN A 6 -11.43 8.44 -7.59
C GLN A 6 -11.59 7.22 -6.67
N ASP A 7 -11.65 6.02 -7.24
CA ASP A 7 -11.74 4.78 -6.45
C ASP A 7 -10.51 4.59 -5.56
N ILE A 8 -9.33 4.90 -6.09
CA ILE A 8 -8.08 4.83 -5.32
C ILE A 8 -8.17 5.73 -4.08
N LYS A 9 -8.60 6.97 -4.25
CA LYS A 9 -8.73 7.92 -3.14
C LYS A 9 -9.77 7.45 -2.12
N THR A 10 -10.92 6.98 -2.58
CA THR A 10 -11.99 6.48 -1.72
C THR A 10 -11.53 5.26 -0.93
N GLN A 11 -10.91 4.29 -1.59
CA GLN A 11 -10.47 3.06 -0.94
C GLN A 11 -9.29 3.28 0.01
N SER A 12 -8.40 4.21 -0.30
CA SER A 12 -7.32 4.60 0.59
C SER A 12 -7.86 5.12 1.92
N ASP A 13 -8.84 6.02 1.88
CA ASP A 13 -9.44 6.57 3.11
C ASP A 13 -10.25 5.51 3.85
N TRP A 14 -10.94 4.63 3.11
CA TRP A 14 -11.68 3.55 3.73
C TRP A 14 -10.78 2.61 4.54
N ILE A 15 -9.66 2.19 3.97
CA ILE A 15 -8.76 1.25 4.67
C ILE A 15 -8.08 1.91 5.87
N ALA A 16 -7.79 3.21 5.78
CA ALA A 16 -7.24 3.95 6.92
C ALA A 16 -8.23 3.95 8.09
N LYS A 17 -9.51 4.14 7.82
CA LYS A 17 -10.55 4.09 8.85
C LYS A 17 -10.74 2.67 9.40
N ALA A 18 -10.70 1.67 8.53
CA ALA A 18 -10.83 0.27 8.94
C ALA A 18 -9.68 -0.14 9.88
N PHE A 19 -8.46 0.27 9.55
CA PHE A 19 -7.29 -0.01 10.39
C PHE A 19 -7.39 0.70 11.75
N ALA A 20 -7.91 1.93 11.77
CA ALA A 20 -8.10 2.66 13.02
C ALA A 20 -9.03 1.90 13.97
N ALA A 21 -10.05 1.23 13.46
CA ALA A 21 -10.94 0.39 14.27
C ALA A 21 -10.19 -0.78 14.92
N ASP A 22 -9.11 -1.25 14.32
CA ASP A 22 -8.24 -2.31 14.85
C ASP A 22 -7.03 -1.71 15.61
N LYS A 23 -7.06 -0.42 15.90
CA LYS A 23 -5.99 0.32 16.61
C LYS A 23 -4.67 0.35 15.85
N LEU A 24 -4.71 0.26 14.55
CA LEU A 24 -3.57 0.40 13.65
C LEU A 24 -3.68 1.75 12.96
N LYS A 25 -2.70 2.63 13.19
CA LYS A 25 -2.78 4.02 12.74
C LYS A 25 -2.18 4.19 11.35
N LEU A 26 -3.02 4.39 10.36
CA LEU A 26 -2.61 4.77 8.99
C LEU A 26 -2.80 6.29 8.84
N ASP A 27 -1.73 7.04 9.04
CA ASP A 27 -1.73 8.51 9.06
C ASP A 27 -1.06 9.14 7.85
N TYR A 28 -0.88 8.38 6.77
CA TYR A 28 -0.25 8.83 5.52
C TYR A 28 1.21 9.25 5.70
N THR A 29 1.91 8.70 6.70
CA THR A 29 3.37 8.76 6.78
C THR A 29 3.96 7.47 6.22
N ILE A 30 5.21 7.53 5.76
CA ILE A 30 5.90 6.31 5.31
C ILE A 30 6.03 5.32 6.48
N ARG A 31 6.29 5.82 7.69
CA ARG A 31 6.38 5.00 8.90
C ARG A 31 5.11 4.19 9.14
N SER A 32 3.94 4.70 8.75
CA SER A 32 2.68 3.97 8.93
C SER A 32 2.63 2.66 8.15
N PHE A 33 3.51 2.45 7.17
CA PHE A 33 3.59 1.17 6.46
C PHE A 33 3.98 0.01 7.40
N ILE A 34 4.58 0.31 8.55
CA ILE A 34 4.80 -0.68 9.61
C ILE A 34 3.48 -1.33 10.03
N GLU A 35 2.41 -0.54 10.09
CA GLU A 35 1.09 -1.06 10.46
C GLU A 35 0.55 -2.04 9.42
N ILE A 36 0.85 -1.81 8.15
CA ILE A 36 0.50 -2.75 7.07
C ILE A 36 1.26 -4.06 7.28
N ASP A 37 2.55 -3.98 7.59
CA ASP A 37 3.36 -5.19 7.83
C ASP A 37 2.84 -5.96 9.05
N LYS A 38 2.46 -5.26 10.12
CA LYS A 38 1.83 -5.89 11.30
C LYS A 38 0.55 -6.62 10.93
N PHE A 39 -0.27 -6.00 10.08
CA PHE A 39 -1.51 -6.60 9.60
C PHE A 39 -1.23 -7.92 8.88
N PHE A 40 -0.27 -7.94 7.96
CA PHE A 40 0.06 -9.18 7.25
C PHE A 40 0.71 -10.23 8.16
N ASN A 41 1.52 -9.80 9.14
CA ASN A 41 2.09 -10.74 10.11
C ASN A 41 0.99 -11.46 10.90
N LYS A 42 -0.13 -10.77 11.17
CA LYS A 42 -1.26 -11.34 11.92
C LYS A 42 -2.17 -12.20 11.03
N HIS A 43 -2.40 -11.77 9.78
CA HIS A 43 -3.48 -12.33 8.95
C HIS A 43 -3.00 -13.19 7.78
N SER A 44 -1.70 -13.32 7.56
CA SER A 44 -1.15 -14.17 6.50
C SER A 44 0.07 -14.94 7.00
N LYS A 45 0.30 -16.12 6.40
CA LYS A 45 1.47 -16.96 6.67
C LYS A 45 1.74 -17.84 5.46
N ASP A 46 3.00 -17.86 5.01
CA ASP A 46 3.45 -18.71 3.90
C ASP A 46 2.64 -18.50 2.62
N GLY A 47 2.27 -17.26 2.34
CA GLY A 47 1.52 -16.90 1.14
C GLY A 47 0.04 -17.25 1.20
N LYS A 48 -0.49 -17.53 2.40
CA LYS A 48 -1.89 -17.90 2.59
C LYS A 48 -2.52 -17.09 3.70
N ALA A 49 -3.83 -16.86 3.58
CA ALA A 49 -4.59 -16.20 4.62
C ALA A 49 -4.70 -17.11 5.85
N VAL A 50 -4.52 -16.53 7.04
CA VAL A 50 -4.72 -17.24 8.29
C VAL A 50 -6.21 -17.56 8.45
N LYS A 51 -6.54 -18.80 8.79
CA LYS A 51 -7.93 -19.24 8.96
C LYS A 51 -8.64 -18.36 10.00
N GLY A 52 -9.82 -17.85 9.63
CA GLY A 52 -10.59 -16.95 10.47
C GLY A 52 -10.07 -15.50 10.50
N GLY A 53 -8.97 -15.20 9.81
CA GLY A 53 -8.43 -13.85 9.73
C GLY A 53 -9.09 -13.00 8.66
N ARG A 54 -8.69 -11.71 8.62
CA ARG A 54 -9.28 -10.71 7.72
C ARG A 54 -9.04 -10.96 6.23
N LEU A 55 -8.01 -11.76 5.89
CA LEU A 55 -7.65 -12.05 4.51
C LEU A 55 -8.31 -13.30 3.94
N THR A 56 -9.15 -13.99 4.70
CA THR A 56 -9.87 -15.18 4.21
C THR A 56 -10.95 -14.82 3.19
N GLN A 57 -11.46 -13.59 3.25
CA GLN A 57 -12.44 -13.06 2.31
C GLN A 57 -11.98 -11.69 1.82
N ASN A 58 -12.40 -11.31 0.63
CA ASN A 58 -12.13 -9.98 0.06
C ASN A 58 -10.65 -9.65 -0.09
N LEU A 59 -9.79 -10.65 -0.32
CA LEU A 59 -8.35 -10.42 -0.49
C LEU A 59 -8.06 -9.38 -1.57
N GLY A 60 -8.72 -9.48 -2.72
CA GLY A 60 -8.52 -8.53 -3.83
C GLY A 60 -8.87 -7.11 -3.44
N ALA A 61 -9.99 -6.92 -2.72
CA ALA A 61 -10.41 -5.58 -2.27
C ALA A 61 -9.42 -5.01 -1.25
N ILE A 62 -8.90 -5.84 -0.36
CA ILE A 62 -7.91 -5.40 0.64
C ILE A 62 -6.59 -5.04 -0.04
N VAL A 63 -6.13 -5.84 -0.99
CA VAL A 63 -4.91 -5.56 -1.77
C VAL A 63 -5.05 -4.23 -2.51
N PHE A 64 -6.19 -4.00 -3.17
CA PHE A 64 -6.44 -2.75 -3.86
C PHE A 64 -6.45 -1.55 -2.89
N SER A 65 -7.13 -1.68 -1.77
CA SER A 65 -7.22 -0.61 -0.77
C SER A 65 -5.87 -0.29 -0.14
N LEU A 66 -5.09 -1.30 0.23
CA LEU A 66 -3.76 -1.08 0.80
C LEU A 66 -2.77 -0.55 -0.22
N GLY A 67 -2.82 -1.03 -1.47
CA GLY A 67 -2.01 -0.48 -2.55
C GLY A 67 -2.36 0.97 -2.84
N SER A 68 -3.66 1.30 -2.83
CA SER A 68 -4.14 2.68 -2.96
C SER A 68 -3.57 3.55 -1.84
N TYR A 69 -3.59 3.06 -0.61
CA TYR A 69 -3.04 3.78 0.54
C TYR A 69 -1.53 4.02 0.39
N VAL A 70 -0.78 3.00 -0.01
CA VAL A 70 0.67 3.13 -0.22
C VAL A 70 0.96 4.19 -1.29
N GLY A 71 0.28 4.12 -2.43
CA GLY A 71 0.45 5.09 -3.50
C GLY A 71 0.07 6.49 -3.08
N GLN A 72 -1.07 6.67 -2.40
CA GLN A 72 -1.51 7.98 -1.91
C GLN A 72 -0.53 8.56 -0.90
N THR A 73 0.04 7.72 -0.02
CA THR A 73 1.06 8.17 0.93
C THR A 73 2.28 8.71 0.21
N ILE A 74 2.74 8.03 -0.83
CA ILE A 74 3.88 8.49 -1.62
C ILE A 74 3.55 9.80 -2.32
N ILE A 75 2.36 9.90 -2.93
CA ILE A 75 1.91 11.13 -3.60
C ILE A 75 1.90 12.31 -2.61
N LYS A 76 1.42 12.09 -1.39
CA LYS A 76 1.33 13.17 -0.39
C LYS A 76 2.70 13.61 0.13
N ASN A 77 3.69 12.72 0.14
CA ASN A 77 4.98 13.00 0.77
C ASN A 77 6.09 13.32 -0.22
N VAL A 78 5.96 12.94 -1.48
CA VAL A 78 6.99 13.15 -2.50
C VAL A 78 6.49 14.17 -3.53
N PRO A 79 6.96 15.43 -3.47
CA PRO A 79 6.55 16.44 -4.46
C PRO A 79 6.90 15.96 -5.87
N GLY A 80 5.95 16.07 -6.79
CA GLY A 80 6.13 15.66 -8.18
C GLY A 80 5.81 14.20 -8.47
N ALA A 81 5.53 13.38 -7.47
CA ALA A 81 5.04 12.03 -7.70
C ALA A 81 3.59 12.08 -8.20
N VAL A 82 3.27 11.26 -9.19
CA VAL A 82 1.94 11.26 -9.83
C VAL A 82 1.44 9.85 -10.07
N TRP A 83 0.12 9.68 -9.96
CA TRP A 83 -0.53 8.44 -10.38
C TRP A 83 -0.57 8.34 -11.90
N GLN A 84 -0.39 7.13 -12.40
CA GLN A 84 -0.64 6.76 -13.78
C GLN A 84 -1.69 5.64 -13.79
N THR A 85 -2.88 5.96 -14.28
CA THR A 85 -4.02 5.04 -14.29
C THR A 85 -4.62 4.98 -15.69
N ASP A 86 -5.24 3.84 -16.02
CA ASP A 86 -5.94 3.64 -17.29
C ASP A 86 -7.32 3.06 -17.00
N ASP A 87 -8.35 3.89 -17.12
CA ASP A 87 -9.73 3.48 -16.86
C ASP A 87 -10.25 2.46 -17.89
N ASN A 88 -9.57 2.31 -19.00
CA ASN A 88 -9.94 1.36 -20.06
C ASN A 88 -9.22 0.01 -19.93
N ASP A 89 -8.27 -0.10 -19.02
CA ASP A 89 -7.56 -1.35 -18.77
C ASP A 89 -8.43 -2.25 -17.88
N PRO A 90 -8.81 -3.47 -18.33
CA PRO A 90 -9.57 -4.40 -17.49
C PRO A 90 -8.85 -4.75 -16.18
N GLU A 91 -7.52 -4.65 -16.14
CA GLU A 91 -6.70 -4.92 -14.96
C GLU A 91 -6.17 -3.64 -14.32
N GLY A 92 -6.82 -2.50 -14.58
CA GLY A 92 -6.36 -1.19 -14.12
C GLY A 92 -6.18 -1.08 -12.61
N GLU A 93 -6.96 -1.83 -11.83
CA GLU A 93 -6.79 -1.85 -10.37
C GLU A 93 -5.45 -2.45 -9.94
N ILE A 94 -4.90 -3.38 -10.73
CA ILE A 94 -3.61 -4.01 -10.44
C ILE A 94 -2.46 -3.25 -11.07
N THR A 95 -2.68 -2.67 -12.25
CA THR A 95 -1.63 -2.03 -13.05
C THR A 95 -1.45 -0.55 -12.75
N ALA A 96 -2.32 0.04 -11.93
CA ALA A 96 -2.14 1.43 -11.50
C ALA A 96 -0.74 1.62 -10.93
N SER A 97 -0.07 2.69 -11.34
CA SER A 97 1.31 2.94 -10.94
C SER A 97 1.49 4.36 -10.43
N VAL A 98 2.57 4.57 -9.68
CA VAL A 98 3.02 5.90 -9.27
C VAL A 98 4.37 6.15 -9.90
N LYS A 99 4.50 7.29 -10.57
CA LYS A 99 5.77 7.74 -11.16
C LYS A 99 6.42 8.75 -10.24
N LEU A 100 7.65 8.44 -9.82
CA LEU A 100 8.46 9.35 -9.01
C LEU A 100 9.13 10.41 -9.90
N PRO A 101 9.61 11.53 -9.30
CA PRO A 101 10.24 12.60 -10.09
C PRO A 101 11.45 12.17 -10.93
N ASP A 102 12.17 11.13 -10.49
CA ASP A 102 13.33 10.61 -11.24
C ASP A 102 12.92 9.63 -12.36
N GLY A 103 11.62 9.42 -12.57
CA GLY A 103 11.13 8.49 -13.58
C GLY A 103 10.89 7.06 -13.09
N THR A 104 11.25 6.74 -11.85
CA THR A 104 11.00 5.43 -11.27
C THR A 104 9.49 5.16 -11.23
N ILE A 105 9.10 3.97 -11.66
CA ILE A 105 7.71 3.53 -11.65
C ILE A 105 7.52 2.50 -10.53
N ILE A 106 6.52 2.74 -9.69
CA ILE A 106 6.13 1.80 -8.64
C ILE A 106 4.73 1.27 -8.90
N LEU A 107 4.51 0.01 -8.54
CA LEU A 107 3.23 -0.68 -8.70
C LEU A 107 2.71 -1.06 -7.31
N PRO A 108 1.99 -0.13 -6.63
CA PRO A 108 1.66 -0.32 -5.22
C PRO A 108 0.81 -1.54 -4.92
N MET A 109 -0.18 -1.84 -5.77
CA MET A 109 -1.06 -3.00 -5.55
C MET A 109 -0.29 -4.31 -5.70
N GLN A 110 0.59 -4.38 -6.68
CA GLN A 110 1.45 -5.55 -6.88
C GLN A 110 2.44 -5.71 -5.73
N ARG A 111 2.93 -4.61 -5.17
CA ARG A 111 3.83 -4.66 -4.01
C ARG A 111 3.11 -5.23 -2.78
N ILE A 112 1.86 -4.86 -2.56
CA ILE A 112 1.05 -5.43 -1.49
C ILE A 112 0.84 -6.93 -1.71
N MET A 113 0.54 -7.34 -2.94
CA MET A 113 0.38 -8.76 -3.26
C MET A 113 1.68 -9.55 -2.98
N ARG A 114 2.84 -8.98 -3.31
CA ARG A 114 4.13 -9.60 -3.01
C ARG A 114 4.35 -9.76 -1.50
N ARG A 115 3.95 -8.76 -0.71
CA ARG A 115 4.03 -8.86 0.75
C ARG A 115 3.18 -10.03 1.26
N PHE A 116 1.98 -10.17 0.74
CA PHE A 116 1.10 -11.28 1.09
C PHE A 116 1.74 -12.64 0.70
N GLN A 117 2.26 -12.74 -0.52
CA GLN A 117 2.78 -14.01 -1.06
C GLN A 117 4.12 -14.43 -0.45
N ASN A 118 5.00 -13.49 -0.22
CA ASN A 118 6.41 -13.77 0.13
C ASN A 118 6.73 -13.50 1.61
N GLY A 119 5.80 -12.91 2.36
CA GLY A 119 6.02 -12.65 3.78
C GLY A 119 6.90 -11.43 4.04
N SER A 120 7.56 -11.43 5.21
CA SER A 120 8.28 -10.26 5.71
C SER A 120 9.55 -9.93 4.92
N GLU A 121 10.04 -10.80 4.06
CA GLU A 121 11.17 -10.46 3.18
C GLU A 121 10.80 -9.38 2.16
N ASP A 122 9.51 -9.21 1.87
CA ASP A 122 8.99 -8.12 1.02
C ASP A 122 8.26 -7.07 1.86
N ALA A 123 8.80 -6.73 3.03
CA ALA A 123 8.18 -5.76 3.95
C ALA A 123 7.88 -4.44 3.27
N VAL A 124 6.65 -3.96 3.45
CA VAL A 124 6.16 -2.73 2.80
C VAL A 124 6.90 -1.51 3.35
N TYR A 125 7.15 -1.47 4.65
CA TYR A 125 7.85 -0.33 5.26
C TYR A 125 9.29 -0.19 4.75
N VAL A 126 10.04 -1.28 4.69
CA VAL A 126 11.43 -1.26 4.20
C VAL A 126 11.46 -0.75 2.76
N TYR A 127 10.55 -1.25 1.93
CA TYR A 127 10.43 -0.81 0.54
C TYR A 127 10.07 0.67 0.44
N GLY A 128 9.04 1.08 1.17
CA GLY A 128 8.57 2.47 1.15
C GLY A 128 9.64 3.46 1.59
N HIS A 129 10.36 3.13 2.64
CA HIS A 129 11.46 3.97 3.11
C HIS A 129 12.56 4.06 2.05
N ARG A 130 12.96 2.93 1.48
CA ARG A 130 14.05 2.88 0.48
C ARG A 130 13.75 3.74 -0.74
N ILE A 131 12.54 3.69 -1.28
CA ILE A 131 12.20 4.41 -2.51
C ILE A 131 11.95 5.91 -2.28
N THR A 132 11.70 6.32 -1.03
CA THR A 132 11.39 7.74 -0.72
C THR A 132 12.50 8.48 0.01
N LYS A 133 13.53 7.80 0.48
CA LYS A 133 14.58 8.40 1.34
C LYS A 133 15.30 9.59 0.70
N ASP A 134 15.38 9.64 -0.64
CA ASP A 134 16.05 10.74 -1.34
C ASP A 134 15.14 11.96 -1.52
N TYR A 135 13.85 11.83 -1.22
CA TYR A 135 12.86 12.89 -1.40
C TYR A 135 12.34 13.46 -0.10
N ILE A 136 12.36 12.68 0.98
CA ILE A 136 11.81 13.09 2.27
C ILE A 136 12.81 12.78 3.37
N ASN A 137 12.79 13.59 4.43
CA ASN A 137 13.68 13.44 5.57
C ASN A 137 12.93 12.76 6.72
N GLU A 138 12.59 11.49 6.53
CA GLU A 138 11.95 10.67 7.55
C GLU A 138 12.91 9.55 7.94
N PRO A 139 13.43 9.54 9.20
CA PRO A 139 14.41 8.54 9.62
C PRO A 139 13.81 7.14 9.64
N PHE A 140 14.64 6.16 9.33
CA PHE A 140 14.22 4.76 9.40
C PHE A 140 13.98 4.35 10.86
N ASP A 141 12.84 3.72 11.12
CA ASP A 141 12.50 3.21 12.44
C ASP A 141 13.14 1.83 12.61
N GLN A 142 14.22 1.77 13.38
CA GLN A 142 14.99 0.56 13.58
C GLN A 142 14.32 -0.44 14.54
N SER A 143 13.24 -0.04 15.20
CA SER A 143 12.48 -0.95 16.06
C SER A 143 11.59 -1.92 15.25
N PHE A 144 11.47 -1.64 13.97
CA PHE A 144 10.69 -2.48 13.05
C PHE A 144 11.32 -3.85 12.84
#